data_b8db5452f6227a644a5325d705d3fa93
#
_entry.id   b8db5452f6227a644a5325d705d3fa93
#
_cell.length_a   1.000
_cell.length_b   1.000
_cell.length_c   1.000
_cell.angle_alpha   90.00
_cell.angle_beta   90.00
_cell.angle_gamma   90.00
#
_symmetry.space_group_name_H-M   'P 1'
#
loop_
_entity.id
_entity.type
_entity.pdbx_description
1 polymer ?
#
loop_
_entity_poly.entity_id
_entity_poly.type
_entity_poly.pdbx_seq_one_letter_code
_entity_poly.pdbx_strand_id
1 'polypeptide(L)'
;MAVKLGYAIHFVADMDRAVAFYRDTIGLELKFSSPEWSEFATGATTLALHPASAENPAGTTHLGLHADDIAGVHRSLTAAGVRFTRVPTPEHGITLAEFVDSEGARVSLSG
;
A
#
# COMPACT_ATOMS: atom_id res chain seq x y z
N MET A 1 15.92 10.11 7.56
CA MET A 1 14.53 9.67 7.53
C MET A 1 14.51 8.27 6.93
N ALA A 2 14.10 7.26 7.70
CA ALA A 2 14.18 5.86 7.26
C ALA A 2 12.82 5.39 6.73
N VAL A 3 12.71 5.30 5.43
CA VAL A 3 11.54 4.72 4.75
C VAL A 3 12.01 3.65 3.77
N LYS A 4 11.16 2.65 3.53
CA LYS A 4 11.44 1.60 2.57
C LYS A 4 10.17 1.27 1.78
N LEU A 5 10.33 0.70 0.59
CA LEU A 5 9.20 0.18 -0.17
C LEU A 5 8.74 -1.12 0.49
N GLY A 6 7.60 -1.04 1.18
CA GLY A 6 7.03 -2.20 1.88
C GLY A 6 6.03 -2.97 1.03
N TYR A 7 5.26 -2.25 0.20
CA TYR A 7 4.14 -2.84 -0.55
C TYR A 7 4.06 -2.29 -1.96
N ALA A 8 3.68 -3.16 -2.89
CA ALA A 8 3.05 -2.78 -4.14
C ALA A 8 1.56 -3.13 -3.99
N ILE A 9 0.69 -2.13 -3.97
CA ILE A 9 -0.74 -2.32 -3.69
C ILE A 9 -1.48 -2.28 -5.02
N HIS A 10 -1.98 -3.44 -5.45
CA HIS A 10 -2.65 -3.59 -6.73
C HIS A 10 -4.15 -3.69 -6.54
N PHE A 11 -4.90 -2.83 -7.23
CA PHE A 11 -6.36 -2.77 -7.10
C PHE A 11 -7.02 -3.73 -8.07
N VAL A 12 -7.95 -4.53 -7.57
CA VAL A 12 -8.56 -5.64 -8.31
C VAL A 12 -10.08 -5.57 -8.25
N ALA A 13 -10.74 -5.94 -9.34
CA ALA A 13 -12.19 -5.94 -9.41
C ALA A 13 -12.79 -7.16 -8.68
N ASP A 14 -12.09 -8.28 -8.67
CA ASP A 14 -12.54 -9.55 -8.09
C ASP A 14 -11.39 -10.15 -7.30
N MET A 15 -11.48 -10.10 -5.98
CA MET A 15 -10.41 -10.56 -5.08
C MET A 15 -10.12 -12.05 -5.26
N ASP A 16 -11.14 -12.89 -5.31
CA ASP A 16 -10.95 -14.34 -5.42
C ASP A 16 -10.26 -14.72 -6.73
N ARG A 17 -10.67 -14.10 -7.82
CA ARG A 17 -10.05 -14.32 -9.14
C ARG A 17 -8.62 -13.86 -9.15
N ALA A 18 -8.33 -12.70 -8.58
CA ALA A 18 -6.97 -12.14 -8.54
C ALA A 18 -6.06 -12.98 -7.65
N VAL A 19 -6.53 -13.44 -6.49
CA VAL A 19 -5.77 -14.31 -5.60
C VAL A 19 -5.43 -15.61 -6.33
N ALA A 20 -6.39 -16.23 -7.00
CA ALA A 20 -6.16 -17.46 -7.74
C ALA A 20 -5.13 -17.26 -8.87
N PHE A 21 -5.18 -16.12 -9.56
CA PHE A 21 -4.25 -15.82 -10.62
C PHE A 21 -2.81 -15.72 -10.09
N TYR A 22 -2.58 -14.93 -9.06
CA TYR A 22 -1.22 -14.75 -8.53
C TYR A 22 -0.70 -15.98 -7.79
N ARG A 23 -1.57 -16.71 -7.12
CA ARG A 23 -1.18 -17.95 -6.42
C ARG A 23 -0.92 -19.10 -7.38
N ASP A 24 -1.88 -19.37 -8.28
CA ASP A 24 -1.88 -20.61 -9.07
C ASP A 24 -1.22 -20.44 -10.43
N THR A 25 -1.45 -19.33 -11.12
CA THR A 25 -0.90 -19.11 -12.46
C THR A 25 0.51 -18.52 -12.40
N ILE A 26 0.72 -17.49 -11.56
CA ILE A 26 2.04 -16.88 -11.40
C ILE A 26 2.91 -17.68 -10.43
N GLY A 27 2.29 -18.31 -9.43
CA GLY A 27 3.00 -19.16 -8.48
C GLY A 27 3.60 -18.43 -7.29
N LEU A 28 3.02 -17.28 -6.90
CA LEU A 28 3.49 -16.55 -5.73
C LEU A 28 2.97 -17.21 -4.44
N GLU A 29 3.75 -17.07 -3.38
CA GLU A 29 3.38 -17.59 -2.07
C GLU A 29 2.32 -16.68 -1.43
N LEU A 30 1.13 -17.21 -1.21
CA LEU A 30 0.06 -16.49 -0.52
C LEU A 30 0.36 -16.47 0.98
N LYS A 31 0.41 -15.28 1.58
CA LYS A 31 0.57 -15.12 3.02
C LYS A 31 -0.78 -15.20 3.73
N PHE A 32 -1.76 -14.44 3.24
CA PHE A 32 -3.14 -14.55 3.69
C PHE A 32 -4.06 -13.87 2.66
N SER A 33 -5.35 -14.16 2.77
CA SER A 33 -6.38 -13.63 1.89
C SER A 33 -7.61 -13.25 2.69
N SER A 34 -8.19 -12.10 2.35
CA SER A 34 -9.49 -11.65 2.86
C SER A 34 -10.21 -10.88 1.76
N PRO A 35 -11.52 -10.58 1.91
CA PRO A 35 -12.23 -9.81 0.89
C PRO A 35 -11.66 -8.39 0.69
N GLU A 36 -11.05 -7.79 1.70
CA GLU A 36 -10.57 -6.40 1.66
C GLU A 36 -9.07 -6.27 1.45
N TRP A 37 -8.30 -7.34 1.67
CA TRP A 37 -6.83 -7.26 1.58
C TRP A 37 -6.22 -8.65 1.53
N SER A 38 -5.35 -8.88 0.55
CA SER A 38 -4.60 -10.14 0.45
C SER A 38 -3.14 -9.81 0.23
N GLU A 39 -2.24 -10.68 0.72
CA GLU A 39 -0.79 -10.47 0.61
C GLU A 39 -0.08 -11.69 0.08
N PHE A 40 0.92 -11.43 -0.78
CA PHE A 40 1.85 -12.44 -1.30
C PHE A 40 3.27 -12.09 -0.92
N ALA A 41 4.04 -13.10 -0.51
CA ALA A 41 5.45 -12.95 -0.22
C ALA A 41 6.24 -12.90 -1.52
N THR A 42 6.99 -11.82 -1.72
CA THR A 42 7.83 -11.63 -2.93
C THR A 42 9.25 -11.21 -2.56
N GLY A 43 9.67 -11.48 -1.32
CA GLY A 43 10.96 -11.05 -0.80
C GLY A 43 10.82 -9.83 0.10
N ALA A 44 11.63 -8.79 -0.13
CA ALA A 44 11.63 -7.59 0.73
C ALA A 44 10.38 -6.74 0.59
N THR A 45 9.70 -6.82 -0.55
CA THR A 45 8.46 -6.07 -0.82
C THR A 45 7.28 -7.04 -0.90
N THR A 46 6.15 -6.67 -0.33
CA THR A 46 4.92 -7.47 -0.36
C THR A 46 4.04 -7.01 -1.51
N LEU A 47 3.53 -7.95 -2.32
CA LEU A 47 2.44 -7.66 -3.23
C LEU A 47 1.13 -7.74 -2.44
N ALA A 48 0.41 -6.64 -2.37
CA ALA A 48 -0.90 -6.58 -1.73
C ALA A 48 -1.99 -6.39 -2.77
N LEU A 49 -3.13 -7.06 -2.60
CA LEU A 49 -4.32 -6.86 -3.42
C LEU A 49 -5.38 -6.15 -2.58
N HIS A 50 -6.00 -5.15 -3.18
CA HIS A 50 -7.05 -4.33 -2.56
C HIS A 50 -8.22 -4.19 -3.52
N PRO A 51 -9.47 -4.22 -3.03
CA PRO A 51 -10.62 -3.99 -3.91
C PRO A 51 -10.53 -2.68 -4.67
N ALA A 52 -10.88 -2.72 -5.94
CA ALA A 52 -10.95 -1.52 -6.77
C ALA A 52 -12.13 -0.64 -6.35
N SER A 53 -12.02 0.65 -6.68
CA SER A 53 -13.05 1.65 -6.45
C SER A 53 -13.04 2.65 -7.61
N ALA A 54 -13.96 3.62 -7.56
CA ALA A 54 -13.96 4.71 -8.56
C ALA A 54 -12.65 5.51 -8.52
N GLU A 55 -12.09 5.71 -7.31
CA GLU A 55 -10.84 6.45 -7.13
C GLU A 55 -9.61 5.61 -7.49
N ASN A 56 -9.70 4.30 -7.30
CA ASN A 56 -8.63 3.35 -7.56
C ASN A 56 -9.14 2.24 -8.49
N PRO A 57 -9.23 2.51 -9.80
CA PRO A 57 -9.78 1.52 -10.75
C PRO A 57 -8.96 0.24 -10.79
N ALA A 58 -9.62 -0.86 -11.18
CA ALA A 58 -8.95 -2.14 -11.33
C ALA A 58 -7.78 -2.05 -12.32
N GLY A 59 -6.68 -2.67 -11.96
CA GLY A 59 -5.45 -2.65 -12.75
C GLY A 59 -4.49 -1.52 -12.38
N THR A 60 -4.88 -0.58 -11.53
CA THR A 60 -3.94 0.44 -11.01
C THR A 60 -3.14 -0.11 -9.84
N THR A 61 -1.94 0.44 -9.62
CA THR A 61 -1.05 0.03 -8.55
C THR A 61 -0.51 1.27 -7.84
N HIS A 62 -0.52 1.24 -6.51
CA HIS A 62 0.07 2.30 -5.69
C HIS A 62 1.30 1.77 -4.97
N LEU A 63 2.28 2.66 -4.75
CA LEU A 63 3.40 2.36 -3.88
C LEU A 63 2.95 2.45 -2.42
N GLY A 64 3.43 1.54 -1.60
CA GLY A 64 3.25 1.58 -0.15
C GLY A 64 4.61 1.64 0.52
N LEU A 65 4.92 2.78 1.16
CA LEU A 65 6.14 2.94 1.91
C LEU A 65 5.90 2.56 3.37
N HIS A 66 6.94 2.07 4.02
CA HIS A 66 6.92 1.79 5.45
C HIS A 66 7.95 2.65 6.16
N ALA A 67 7.59 3.20 7.31
CA ALA A 67 8.48 3.98 8.16
C ALA A 67 8.35 3.49 9.61
N ASP A 68 9.49 3.22 10.26
CA ASP A 68 9.48 2.84 11.68
C ASP A 68 9.05 4.00 12.57
N ASP A 69 9.40 5.25 12.17
CA ASP A 69 8.99 6.47 12.85
C ASP A 69 8.08 7.28 11.92
N ILE A 70 6.84 6.84 11.77
CA ILE A 70 5.90 7.50 10.85
C ILE A 70 5.60 8.95 11.27
N ALA A 71 5.57 9.25 12.56
CA ALA A 71 5.33 10.61 13.05
C ALA A 71 6.48 11.54 12.64
N GLY A 72 7.72 11.09 12.77
CA GLY A 72 8.90 11.85 12.35
C GLY A 72 8.96 12.04 10.85
N VAL A 73 8.62 11.00 10.08
CA VAL A 73 8.55 11.09 8.61
C VAL A 73 7.48 12.09 8.20
N HIS A 74 6.29 12.03 8.81
CA HIS A 74 5.23 12.99 8.54
C HIS A 74 5.68 14.44 8.78
N ARG A 75 6.34 14.71 9.91
CA ARG A 75 6.85 16.04 10.21
C ARG A 75 7.87 16.51 9.18
N SER A 76 8.81 15.64 8.83
CA SER A 76 9.87 15.97 7.85
C SER A 76 9.30 16.23 6.46
N LEU A 77 8.37 15.41 5.99
CA LEU A 77 7.77 15.58 4.67
C LEU A 77 6.89 16.82 4.62
N THR A 78 6.12 17.08 5.68
CA THR A 78 5.29 18.29 5.77
C THR A 78 6.17 19.54 5.73
N ALA A 79 7.29 19.56 6.47
CA ALA A 79 8.24 20.67 6.46
C ALA A 79 8.87 20.87 5.08
N ALA A 80 9.00 19.81 4.30
CA ALA A 80 9.52 19.88 2.92
C ALA A 80 8.45 20.27 1.88
N GLY A 81 7.22 20.53 2.31
CA GLY A 81 6.14 20.94 1.41
C GLY A 81 5.32 19.81 0.82
N VAL A 82 5.48 18.58 1.30
CA VAL A 82 4.70 17.44 0.82
C VAL A 82 3.26 17.53 1.35
N ARG A 83 2.29 17.34 0.45
CA ARG A 83 0.86 17.39 0.82
C ARG A 83 0.39 16.01 1.24
N PHE A 84 -0.15 15.91 2.45
CA PHE A 84 -0.78 14.69 2.93
C PHE A 84 -2.27 14.74 2.64
N THR A 85 -2.79 13.71 1.99
CA THR A 85 -4.23 13.52 1.78
C THR A 85 -4.84 12.78 2.94
N ARG A 86 -4.01 12.06 3.71
CA ARG A 86 -4.38 11.44 4.98
C ARG A 86 -3.20 11.61 5.94
N VAL A 87 -3.43 12.32 7.05
CA VAL A 87 -2.42 12.41 8.12
C VAL A 87 -2.31 11.07 8.85
N PRO A 88 -1.19 10.79 9.53
CA PRO A 88 -1.04 9.53 10.27
C PRO A 88 -2.23 9.27 11.21
N THR A 89 -2.89 8.14 10.99
CA THR A 89 -4.13 7.77 11.68
C THR A 89 -4.04 6.31 12.11
N PRO A 90 -4.23 6.02 13.41
CA PRO A 90 -4.27 4.62 13.87
C PRO A 90 -5.46 3.88 13.26
N GLU A 91 -5.21 2.66 12.79
CA GLU A 91 -6.24 1.80 12.20
C GLU A 91 -5.82 0.35 12.33
N HIS A 92 -6.62 -0.47 13.03
CA HIS A 92 -6.39 -1.91 13.20
C HIS A 92 -4.98 -2.28 13.66
N GLY A 93 -4.44 -1.52 14.62
CA GLY A 93 -3.13 -1.80 15.22
C GLY A 93 -1.94 -1.27 14.45
N ILE A 94 -2.14 -0.60 13.32
CA ILE A 94 -1.09 0.08 12.57
C ILE A 94 -1.46 1.55 12.39
N THR A 95 -0.49 2.34 11.95
CA THR A 95 -0.73 3.75 11.63
C THR A 95 -0.62 3.92 10.12
N LEU A 96 -1.63 4.54 9.51
CA LEU A 96 -1.69 4.76 8.07
C LEU A 96 -1.71 6.25 7.75
N ALA A 97 -1.06 6.61 6.65
CA ALA A 97 -1.08 7.94 6.08
C ALA A 97 -1.03 7.85 4.56
N GLU A 98 -1.30 8.94 3.89
CA GLU A 98 -1.19 9.03 2.43
C GLU A 98 -0.69 10.41 2.06
N PHE A 99 0.22 10.47 1.12
CA PHE A 99 0.71 11.75 0.58
C PHE A 99 0.75 11.70 -0.95
N VAL A 100 0.95 12.86 -1.55
CA VAL A 100 1.05 13.01 -3.01
C VAL A 100 2.51 13.23 -3.35
N ASP A 101 3.02 12.47 -4.32
CA ASP A 101 4.41 12.58 -4.75
C ASP A 101 4.62 13.70 -5.78
N SER A 102 5.82 13.78 -6.35
CA SER A 102 6.22 14.79 -7.33
C SER A 102 5.39 14.78 -8.60
N GLU A 103 4.78 13.64 -8.94
CA GLU A 103 4.00 13.47 -10.17
C GLU A 103 2.49 13.50 -9.92
N GLY A 104 2.07 13.85 -8.71
CA GLY A 104 0.66 13.85 -8.35
C GLY A 104 0.10 12.48 -7.99
N ALA A 105 0.94 11.46 -7.86
CA ALA A 105 0.50 10.13 -7.48
C ALA A 105 0.31 10.02 -5.97
N ARG A 106 -0.74 9.31 -5.55
CA ARG A 106 -0.97 9.02 -4.13
C ARG A 106 -0.08 7.86 -3.71
N VAL A 107 0.63 8.03 -2.61
CA VAL A 107 1.53 7.04 -2.04
C VAL A 107 1.08 6.75 -0.61
N SER A 108 0.89 5.47 -0.30
CA SER A 108 0.54 5.02 1.04
C SER A 108 1.79 5.01 1.93
N LEU A 109 1.61 5.38 3.20
CA LEU A 109 2.67 5.32 4.20
C LEU A 109 2.12 4.60 5.44
N SER A 110 2.85 3.62 5.94
CA SER A 110 2.46 2.86 7.13
C SER A 110 3.60 2.81 8.14
N GLY A 111 3.21 2.60 9.37
CA GLY A 111 4.20 2.48 10.44
C GLY A 111 3.65 2.16 11.81
#